data_4a5d6f0bcba757c639292572247fb36a
#
_entry.id   4a5d6f0bcba757c639292572247fb36a
#
_cell.length_a   1.000
_cell.length_b   1.000
_cell.length_c   1.000
_cell.angle_alpha   90.00
_cell.angle_beta   90.00
_cell.angle_gamma   90.00
#
_symmetry.space_group_name_H-M   'P 1'
#
loop_
_entity.id
_entity.type
_entity.pdbx_description
1 polymer ?
#
loop_
_entity_poly.entity_id
_entity_poly.type
_entity_poly.pdbx_seq_one_letter_code
_entity_poly.pdbx_strand_id
1 'polypeptide(L)' 'MRKRITPVGFIIGSKNIYLSTNNGRLIIADIVTGKVSSILKIDNTIISRPFVLNQNIFVIKENAIIRLN' A
#
# COMPACT_ATOMS: atom_id res chain seq x y z
N MET A 1 -20.17 15.46 -0.37
CA MET A 1 -18.77 15.85 -0.24
C MET A 1 -17.87 14.66 -0.51
N ARG A 2 -16.86 14.86 -1.31
CA ARG A 2 -15.95 13.80 -1.69
C ARG A 2 -14.82 13.65 -0.66
N LYS A 3 -14.60 12.44 -0.18
CA LYS A 3 -13.48 12.17 0.71
C LYS A 3 -12.18 12.24 -0.07
N ARG A 4 -11.23 13.00 0.48
CA ARG A 4 -9.91 13.09 -0.13
C ARG A 4 -9.09 11.86 0.22
N ILE A 5 -8.51 11.20 -0.78
CA ILE A 5 -7.58 10.10 -0.57
C ILE A 5 -6.20 10.69 -0.37
N THR A 6 -5.59 10.39 0.78
CA THR A 6 -4.28 10.92 1.13
C THR A 6 -3.31 9.76 1.29
N PRO A 7 -2.12 9.83 0.67
CA PRO A 7 -1.10 8.80 0.90
C PRO A 7 -0.64 8.80 2.35
N VAL A 8 -0.52 7.61 2.93
CA VAL A 8 0.08 7.43 4.25
C VAL A 8 1.58 7.26 4.12
N GLY A 9 2.02 6.46 3.15
CA GLY A 9 3.41 6.23 2.89
C GLY A 9 3.60 5.24 1.77
N PHE A 10 4.85 5.07 1.34
CA PHE A 10 5.13 4.17 0.23
C PHE A 10 6.51 3.55 0.39
N ILE A 11 6.72 2.44 -0.34
CA ILE A 11 8.05 1.86 -0.55
C ILE A 11 8.22 1.54 -2.02
N ILE A 12 9.47 1.47 -2.45
CA ILE A 12 9.81 1.14 -3.83
C ILE A 12 10.46 -0.23 -3.84
N GLY A 13 9.83 -1.16 -4.56
CA GLY A 13 10.40 -2.47 -4.83
C GLY A 13 11.22 -2.45 -6.11
N SER A 14 11.61 -3.64 -6.59
CA SER A 14 12.42 -3.74 -7.80
C SER A 14 11.64 -3.39 -9.06
N LYS A 15 10.33 -3.61 -9.07
CA LYS A 15 9.49 -3.39 -10.26
C LYS A 15 8.28 -2.51 -9.96
N ASN A 16 7.90 -2.38 -8.71
CA ASN A 16 6.66 -1.72 -8.34
C ASN A 16 6.86 -0.74 -7.21
N ILE A 17 5.96 0.23 -7.16
CA ILE A 17 5.81 1.11 -6.02
C ILE A 17 4.56 0.66 -5.27
N TYR A 18 4.66 0.54 -3.95
CA TYR A 18 3.57 0.14 -3.07
C TYR A 18 3.21 1.34 -2.21
N LEU A 19 1.97 1.82 -2.36
CA LEU A 19 1.51 3.04 -1.70
C LEU A 19 0.27 2.73 -0.87
N SER A 20 0.33 2.99 0.43
CA SER A 20 -0.84 2.88 1.28
C SER A 20 -1.55 4.22 1.39
N THR A 21 -2.87 4.18 1.51
CA THR A 21 -3.71 5.37 1.56
C THR A 21 -4.48 5.42 2.87
N ASN A 22 -5.05 6.58 3.16
CA ASN A 22 -5.75 6.83 4.42
C ASN A 22 -7.10 6.12 4.51
N ASN A 23 -7.57 5.52 3.43
CA ASN A 23 -8.84 4.76 3.44
C ASN A 23 -8.61 3.26 3.38
N GLY A 24 -7.42 2.80 3.75
CA GLY A 24 -7.12 1.37 3.85
C GLY A 24 -6.87 0.67 2.52
N ARG A 25 -6.54 1.41 1.50
CA ARG A 25 -6.20 0.85 0.18
C ARG A 25 -4.71 0.77 0.00
N LEU A 26 -4.26 -0.22 -0.75
CA LEU A 26 -2.88 -0.32 -1.21
C LEU A 26 -2.88 -0.22 -2.72
N ILE A 27 -2.15 0.76 -3.25
CA ILE A 27 -2.01 0.97 -4.68
C ILE A 27 -0.65 0.43 -5.10
N ILE A 28 -0.66 -0.45 -6.09
CA ILE A 28 0.56 -1.03 -6.66
C ILE A 28 0.70 -0.49 -8.08
N ALA A 29 1.80 0.19 -8.35
CA ALA A 29 2.05 0.80 -9.65
C ALA A 29 3.38 0.30 -10.21
N ASP A 30 3.44 0.16 -11.53
CA ASP A 30 4.66 -0.22 -12.22
C ASP A 30 5.62 0.96 -12.21
N ILE A 31 6.88 0.72 -11.81
CA ILE A 31 7.87 1.77 -11.64
C ILE A 31 8.34 2.34 -12.98
N VAL A 32 8.28 1.55 -14.05
CA VAL A 32 8.76 1.97 -15.37
C VAL A 32 7.70 2.80 -16.09
N THR A 33 6.47 2.32 -16.11
CA THR A 33 5.38 2.96 -16.87
C THR A 33 4.58 3.96 -16.04
N GLY A 34 4.64 3.84 -14.71
CA GLY A 34 3.82 4.65 -13.81
C GLY A 34 2.36 4.23 -13.77
N LYS A 35 2.01 3.13 -14.44
CA LYS A 35 0.62 2.68 -14.49
C LYS A 35 0.28 1.89 -13.24
N VAL A 36 -0.92 2.11 -12.72
CA VAL A 36 -1.43 1.34 -11.60
C VAL A 36 -1.75 -0.08 -12.09
N SER A 37 -1.12 -1.07 -11.46
CA SER A 37 -1.38 -2.47 -11.80
C SER A 37 -2.45 -3.09 -10.92
N SER A 38 -2.57 -2.64 -9.67
CA SER A 38 -3.56 -3.18 -8.74
C SER A 38 -3.91 -2.17 -7.68
N ILE A 39 -5.15 -2.26 -7.19
CA ILE A 39 -5.60 -1.53 -5.99
C ILE A 39 -6.23 -2.57 -5.09
N LEU A 40 -5.64 -2.77 -3.91
CA LEU A 40 -6.09 -3.76 -2.95
C LEU A 40 -6.78 -3.07 -1.79
N LYS A 41 -7.95 -3.57 -1.43
CA LYS A 41 -8.63 -3.12 -0.22
C LYS A 41 -8.13 -3.96 0.95
N ILE A 42 -7.38 -3.35 1.85
CA ILE A 42 -6.85 -4.04 3.03
C ILE A 42 -7.81 -3.88 4.20
N ASP A 43 -8.32 -2.67 4.39
CA ASP A 43 -9.26 -2.37 5.47
C ASP A 43 -10.15 -1.22 5.05
N ASN A 44 -11.14 -0.89 5.88
CA ASN A 44 -11.98 0.30 5.71
C ASN A 44 -11.38 1.53 6.37
N THR A 45 -10.35 1.35 7.18
CA THR A 45 -9.69 2.41 7.92
C THR A 45 -8.24 2.54 7.48
N ILE A 46 -7.52 3.46 8.10
CA ILE A 46 -6.14 3.71 7.77
C ILE A 46 -5.27 2.48 8.08
N ILE A 47 -4.33 2.19 7.20
CA ILE A 47 -3.32 1.15 7.40
C ILE A 47 -1.95 1.83 7.47
N SER A 48 -0.94 1.10 7.93
CA SER A 48 0.41 1.62 8.01
C SER A 48 1.01 1.81 6.62
N ARG A 49 2.11 2.55 6.57
CA ARG A 49 2.97 2.55 5.41
C ARG A 49 3.50 1.12 5.17
N PRO A 50 3.63 0.68 3.91
CA PRO A 50 4.23 -0.63 3.64
C PRO A 50 5.67 -0.67 4.15
N PHE A 51 6.11 -1.85 4.57
CA PHE A 51 7.51 -2.05 4.98
C PHE A 51 8.00 -3.41 4.52
N VAL A 52 9.33 -3.55 4.46
CA VAL A 52 9.98 -4.78 3.99
C VAL A 52 10.63 -5.47 5.16
N LEU A 53 10.40 -6.77 5.26
CA LEU A 53 11.06 -7.63 6.23
C LEU A 53 11.33 -8.96 5.55
N ASN A 54 12.60 -9.42 5.55
CA ASN A 54 13.00 -10.69 4.93
C ASN A 54 12.51 -10.80 3.49
N GLN A 55 12.64 -9.71 2.71
CA GLN A 55 12.26 -9.65 1.30
C GLN A 55 10.77 -9.77 1.05
N ASN A 56 9.96 -9.71 2.10
CA ASN A 56 8.50 -9.68 1.99
C ASN A 56 7.98 -8.31 2.35
N ILE A 57 6.82 -7.97 1.77
CA ILE A 57 6.20 -6.66 1.95
C ILE A 57 4.99 -6.82 2.84
N PHE A 58 4.91 -5.97 3.85
CA PHE A 58 3.85 -6.02 4.86
C PHE A 58 3.22 -4.66 5.08
N VAL A 59 1.97 -4.67 5.55
CA VAL A 59 1.33 -3.51 6.17
C VAL A 59 0.73 -3.95 7.50
N ILE A 60 0.54 -2.99 8.39
CA ILE A 60 -0.14 -3.22 9.66
C ILE A 60 -1.53 -2.60 9.59
N LYS A 61 -2.54 -3.38 9.94
CA LYS A 61 -3.90 -2.88 10.12
C LYS A 61 -4.36 -3.25 11.52
N GLU A 62 -4.79 -2.24 12.29
CA GLU A 62 -5.16 -2.44 13.68
C GLU A 62 -4.04 -3.21 14.40
N ASN A 63 -4.29 -4.41 14.88
CA ASN A 63 -3.29 -5.21 15.57
C ASN A 63 -2.81 -6.40 14.75
N ALA A 64 -2.97 -6.34 13.45
CA ALA A 64 -2.62 -7.43 12.55
C ALA A 64 -1.57 -7.00 11.54
N ILE A 65 -0.65 -7.92 11.22
CA ILE A 65 0.35 -7.72 10.18
C ILE A 65 -0.11 -8.50 8.96
N ILE A 66 -0.22 -7.82 7.82
CA ILE A 66 -0.70 -8.39 6.57
C ILE A 66 0.47 -8.47 5.59
N ARG A 67 0.74 -9.67 5.10
CA ARG A 67 1.75 -9.86 4.05
C ARG A 67 1.11 -9.60 2.68
N LEU A 68 1.79 -8.80 1.86
CA LEU A 68 1.25 -8.34 0.57
C LEU A 68 1.74 -9.15 -0.63
N ASN A 69 2.82 -9.89 -0.47
CA ASN A 69 3.39 -10.65 -1.60
C ASN A 69 3.50 -12.14 -1.36
#